data_df92d24914f125f23ee7f40f645993ce
#
_entry.id   df92d24914f125f23ee7f40f645993ce
#
_cell.length_a   1.000
_cell.length_b   1.000
_cell.length_c   1.000
_cell.angle_alpha   90.00
_cell.angle_beta   90.00
_cell.angle_gamma   90.00
#
_symmetry.space_group_name_H-M   'P 1'
#
loop_
_entity.id
_entity.type
_entity.pdbx_description
1 polymer ?
#
loop_
_entity_poly.entity_id
_entity_poly.type
_entity_poly.pdbx_seq_one_letter_code
_entity_poly.pdbx_strand_id
1 'polypeptide(L)'
;MARRYPGINGRLHALDMLDSKSDAALRHYAATGEEALDHLSAALDDAGSAFNRVRHCLDLPCGYGRVLRWLVTRIDPSAITACDIDARAVRFCSREFGAQPLLSSRDFRAIRFPVPYDLVWVGSLLTHLEPASCLKLLDALDGAMVSHGVLVFTTHGVDCVDLLASYGREFSGLEASFQTSLAEHGTAFKSYAGAADFGITMHDAEALRRTIAVRLPQLRLIRFARRGWDGHQDVWAYTKEEVAEPAVSL
;
A
#
# COMPACT_ATOMS: atom_id res chain seq x y z
N MET A 1 -14.80 -16.68 9.58
CA MET A 1 -13.63 -16.66 8.69
C MET A 1 -13.12 -18.06 8.42
N ALA A 2 -12.62 -18.81 9.40
CA ALA A 2 -12.00 -20.13 9.20
C ALA A 2 -12.85 -21.20 8.46
N ARG A 3 -14.18 -21.21 8.61
CA ARG A 3 -15.05 -22.15 7.89
C ARG A 3 -15.13 -21.91 6.37
N ARG A 4 -14.90 -20.69 5.91
CA ARG A 4 -15.05 -20.31 4.49
C ARG A 4 -13.71 -20.19 3.76
N TYR A 5 -12.65 -19.93 4.52
CA TYR A 5 -11.27 -19.80 4.01
C TYR A 5 -10.37 -20.77 4.78
N PRO A 6 -10.42 -22.08 4.47
CA PRO A 6 -9.59 -23.08 5.13
C PRO A 6 -8.10 -22.73 4.88
N GLY A 7 -7.32 -22.68 5.96
CA GLY A 7 -5.91 -22.30 5.91
C GLY A 7 -5.60 -20.83 6.18
N ILE A 8 -6.62 -19.96 6.23
CA ILE A 8 -6.44 -18.55 6.60
C ILE A 8 -6.63 -18.36 8.11
N ASN A 9 -5.66 -17.72 8.75
CA ASN A 9 -5.78 -17.36 10.17
C ASN A 9 -6.93 -16.36 10.36
N GLY A 10 -7.97 -16.78 11.05
CA GLY A 10 -9.20 -16.02 11.25
C GLY A 10 -9.19 -15.11 12.48
N ARG A 11 -8.08 -15.02 13.24
CA ARG A 11 -8.01 -14.21 14.45
C ARG A 11 -7.98 -12.73 14.10
N LEU A 12 -8.88 -11.97 14.74
CA LEU A 12 -9.01 -10.53 14.59
C LEU A 12 -8.61 -9.83 15.88
N HIS A 13 -8.01 -8.65 15.75
CA HIS A 13 -7.73 -7.80 16.89
C HIS A 13 -8.93 -6.89 17.18
N ALA A 14 -9.13 -6.53 18.46
CA ALA A 14 -10.27 -5.68 18.86
C ALA A 14 -10.20 -4.25 18.32
N LEU A 15 -9.00 -3.80 17.95
CA LEU A 15 -8.74 -2.46 17.38
C LEU A 15 -8.62 -2.49 15.84
N ASP A 16 -8.85 -3.65 15.20
CA ASP A 16 -8.87 -3.72 13.75
C ASP A 16 -10.04 -2.90 13.20
N MET A 17 -9.81 -2.19 12.11
CA MET A 17 -10.81 -1.33 11.47
C MET A 17 -11.88 -2.17 10.76
N LEU A 18 -12.70 -2.81 11.57
CA LEU A 18 -13.92 -3.51 11.17
C LEU A 18 -15.10 -2.74 11.72
N ASP A 19 -15.92 -2.17 10.86
CA ASP A 19 -17.14 -1.43 11.24
C ASP A 19 -18.08 -2.29 12.10
N SER A 20 -18.05 -3.61 11.94
CA SER A 20 -18.82 -4.54 12.72
C SER A 20 -18.22 -5.95 12.66
N LYS A 21 -18.62 -6.83 13.62
CA LYS A 21 -18.31 -8.27 13.57
C LYS A 21 -19.39 -9.05 12.82
N SER A 22 -20.17 -8.40 11.96
CA SER A 22 -21.16 -9.07 11.14
C SER A 22 -20.50 -10.02 10.13
N ASP A 23 -21.23 -11.06 9.72
CA ASP A 23 -20.74 -11.99 8.70
C ASP A 23 -20.44 -11.28 7.38
N ALA A 24 -21.13 -10.20 7.03
CA ALA A 24 -20.89 -9.41 5.84
C ALA A 24 -19.57 -8.66 5.95
N ALA A 25 -19.30 -7.95 7.06
CA ALA A 25 -18.04 -7.24 7.29
C ALA A 25 -16.83 -8.19 7.33
N LEU A 26 -17.01 -9.38 7.95
CA LEU A 26 -15.95 -10.40 7.96
C LEU A 26 -15.66 -10.97 6.57
N ARG A 27 -16.69 -11.14 5.73
CA ARG A 27 -16.50 -11.56 4.34
C ARG A 27 -15.79 -10.51 3.54
N HIS A 28 -16.20 -9.25 3.66
CA HIS A 28 -15.58 -8.13 2.98
C HIS A 28 -14.10 -7.99 3.38
N TYR A 29 -13.81 -8.01 4.66
CA TYR A 29 -12.44 -7.98 5.19
C TYR A 29 -11.55 -9.09 4.61
N ALA A 30 -12.09 -10.32 4.52
CA ALA A 30 -11.35 -11.43 3.96
C ALA A 30 -11.15 -11.27 2.44
N ALA A 31 -12.21 -10.91 1.71
CA ALA A 31 -12.15 -10.72 0.26
C ALA A 31 -11.17 -9.61 -0.13
N THR A 32 -11.16 -8.49 0.59
CA THR A 32 -10.20 -7.40 0.35
C THR A 32 -8.74 -7.84 0.55
N GLY A 33 -8.48 -8.71 1.54
CA GLY A 33 -7.14 -9.28 1.74
C GLY A 33 -6.74 -10.27 0.64
N GLU A 34 -7.68 -11.10 0.17
CA GLU A 34 -7.49 -12.03 -0.95
C GLU A 34 -7.23 -11.29 -2.25
N GLU A 35 -8.02 -10.26 -2.54
CA GLU A 35 -7.86 -9.39 -3.72
C GLU A 35 -6.47 -8.72 -3.76
N ALA A 36 -5.94 -8.29 -2.61
CA ALA A 36 -4.57 -7.78 -2.53
C ALA A 36 -3.53 -8.86 -2.94
N LEU A 37 -3.73 -10.11 -2.50
CA LEU A 37 -2.85 -11.22 -2.89
C LEU A 37 -2.90 -11.49 -4.40
N ASP A 38 -4.09 -11.39 -5.01
CA ASP A 38 -4.26 -11.56 -6.46
C ASP A 38 -3.52 -10.47 -7.23
N HIS A 39 -3.59 -9.21 -6.78
CA HIS A 39 -2.82 -8.11 -7.38
C HIS A 39 -1.31 -8.31 -7.24
N LEU A 40 -0.84 -8.79 -6.09
CA LEU A 40 0.57 -9.11 -5.88
C LEU A 40 1.03 -10.25 -6.77
N SER A 41 0.21 -11.31 -6.93
CA SER A 41 0.50 -12.42 -7.85
C SER A 41 0.64 -11.91 -9.28
N ALA A 42 -0.36 -11.15 -9.75
CA ALA A 42 -0.35 -10.60 -11.10
C ALA A 42 0.83 -9.65 -11.35
N ALA A 43 1.22 -8.85 -10.36
CA ALA A 43 2.37 -7.96 -10.47
C ALA A 43 3.70 -8.73 -10.53
N LEU A 44 3.84 -9.80 -9.74
CA LEU A 44 5.00 -10.69 -9.82
C LEU A 44 5.09 -11.38 -11.18
N ASP A 45 3.96 -11.90 -11.70
CA ASP A 45 3.90 -12.53 -13.03
C ASP A 45 4.32 -11.55 -14.13
N ASP A 46 3.84 -10.30 -14.11
CA ASP A 46 4.21 -9.24 -15.06
C ASP A 46 5.69 -8.85 -14.96
N ALA A 47 6.28 -9.00 -13.77
CA ALA A 47 7.71 -8.80 -13.54
C ALA A 47 8.57 -10.04 -13.90
N GLY A 48 7.97 -11.14 -14.39
CA GLY A 48 8.66 -12.40 -14.66
C GLY A 48 9.13 -13.13 -13.39
N SER A 49 8.45 -12.90 -12.25
CA SER A 49 8.77 -13.48 -10.94
C SER A 49 7.58 -14.27 -10.38
N ALA A 50 7.68 -14.77 -9.15
CA ALA A 50 6.62 -15.48 -8.46
C ALA A 50 6.89 -15.47 -6.94
N PHE A 51 5.86 -15.75 -6.12
CA PHE A 51 6.00 -15.77 -4.66
C PHE A 51 7.12 -16.67 -4.13
N ASN A 52 7.40 -17.79 -4.78
CA ASN A 52 8.46 -18.71 -4.37
C ASN A 52 9.89 -18.16 -4.61
N ARG A 53 10.02 -17.02 -5.30
CA ARG A 53 11.30 -16.30 -5.49
C ARG A 53 11.44 -15.09 -4.56
N VAL A 54 10.39 -14.72 -3.84
CA VAL A 54 10.40 -13.60 -2.89
C VAL A 54 11.16 -14.04 -1.64
N ARG A 55 12.30 -13.41 -1.38
CA ARG A 55 13.13 -13.65 -0.19
C ARG A 55 12.76 -12.72 0.95
N HIS A 56 12.35 -11.49 0.62
CA HIS A 56 11.92 -10.48 1.59
C HIS A 56 10.72 -9.70 1.05
N CYS A 57 9.65 -9.67 1.86
CA CYS A 57 8.43 -8.94 1.57
C CYS A 57 8.18 -7.87 2.65
N LEU A 58 7.74 -6.68 2.24
CA LEU A 58 7.29 -5.61 3.13
C LEU A 58 5.78 -5.44 3.01
N ASP A 59 5.06 -5.48 4.13
CA ASP A 59 3.65 -5.09 4.26
C ASP A 59 3.59 -3.78 5.07
N LEU A 60 3.23 -2.65 4.42
CA LEU A 60 3.20 -1.30 4.99
C LEU A 60 2.00 -0.50 4.45
N PRO A 61 1.08 -0.06 5.30
CA PRO A 61 0.95 -0.38 6.73
C PRO A 61 0.34 -1.77 6.92
N CYS A 62 0.90 -2.56 7.82
CA CYS A 62 0.40 -3.91 8.05
C CYS A 62 -0.95 -3.93 8.79
N GLY A 63 -1.31 -2.83 9.47
CA GLY A 63 -2.49 -2.79 10.31
C GLY A 63 -2.53 -4.00 11.24
N TYR A 64 -3.71 -4.58 11.40
CA TYR A 64 -3.89 -5.83 12.15
C TYR A 64 -3.94 -7.07 11.24
N GLY A 65 -3.20 -7.02 10.12
CA GLY A 65 -2.90 -8.18 9.27
C GLY A 65 -4.00 -8.56 8.29
N ARG A 66 -4.74 -7.58 7.72
CA ARG A 66 -5.76 -7.86 6.68
C ARG A 66 -5.13 -8.55 5.46
N VAL A 67 -4.01 -8.05 4.98
CA VAL A 67 -3.28 -8.62 3.83
C VAL A 67 -2.26 -9.65 4.31
N LEU A 68 -1.58 -9.38 5.43
CA LEU A 68 -0.53 -10.23 5.98
C LEU A 68 -0.97 -11.70 6.17
N ARG A 69 -2.22 -11.95 6.63
CA ARG A 69 -2.76 -13.30 6.81
C ARG A 69 -2.85 -14.11 5.52
N TRP A 70 -2.88 -13.44 4.38
CA TRP A 70 -2.84 -14.04 3.06
C TRP A 70 -1.41 -14.21 2.57
N LEU A 71 -0.54 -13.24 2.80
CA LEU A 71 0.87 -13.30 2.45
C LEU A 71 1.57 -14.51 3.08
N VAL A 72 1.30 -14.81 4.36
CA VAL A 72 1.88 -15.98 5.05
C VAL A 72 1.45 -17.33 4.49
N THR A 73 0.47 -17.37 3.59
CA THR A 73 0.13 -18.59 2.84
C THR A 73 1.00 -18.83 1.61
N ARG A 74 1.80 -17.81 1.21
CA ARG A 74 2.62 -17.82 -0.01
C ARG A 74 4.10 -17.61 0.27
N ILE A 75 4.43 -16.94 1.37
CA ILE A 75 5.78 -16.54 1.74
C ILE A 75 6.02 -17.01 3.18
N ASP A 76 7.23 -17.48 3.48
CA ASP A 76 7.61 -17.80 4.86
C ASP A 76 7.40 -16.56 5.76
N PRO A 77 6.68 -16.68 6.89
CA PRO A 77 6.44 -15.56 7.78
C PRO A 77 7.70 -14.80 8.22
N SER A 78 8.82 -15.52 8.40
CA SER A 78 10.10 -14.91 8.76
C SER A 78 10.72 -14.03 7.68
N ALA A 79 10.28 -14.19 6.42
CA ALA A 79 10.66 -13.37 5.28
C ALA A 79 9.76 -12.15 5.09
N ILE A 80 8.69 -12.00 5.89
CA ILE A 80 7.75 -10.87 5.79
C ILE A 80 8.03 -9.88 6.91
N THR A 81 8.24 -8.60 6.55
CA THR A 81 8.32 -7.48 7.50
C THR A 81 6.94 -6.83 7.61
N ALA A 82 6.35 -6.89 8.80
CA ALA A 82 5.12 -6.20 9.16
C ALA A 82 5.46 -4.80 9.71
N CYS A 83 5.21 -3.77 8.92
CA CYS A 83 5.58 -2.39 9.23
C CYS A 83 4.34 -1.53 9.44
N ASP A 84 4.27 -0.79 10.55
CA ASP A 84 3.18 0.14 10.87
C ASP A 84 3.67 1.21 11.85
N ILE A 85 2.97 2.36 11.90
CA ILE A 85 3.20 3.38 12.93
C ILE A 85 2.57 3.00 14.27
N ASP A 86 1.53 2.15 14.27
CA ASP A 86 0.93 1.60 15.49
C ASP A 86 1.74 0.38 15.97
N ALA A 87 2.53 0.58 17.03
CA ALA A 87 3.30 -0.49 17.65
C ALA A 87 2.45 -1.67 18.14
N ARG A 88 1.14 -1.49 18.38
CA ARG A 88 0.23 -2.57 18.78
C ARG A 88 -0.09 -3.46 17.59
N ALA A 89 -0.32 -2.86 16.41
CA ALA A 89 -0.53 -3.57 15.15
C ALA A 89 0.70 -4.40 14.78
N VAL A 90 1.88 -3.80 14.82
CA VAL A 90 3.16 -4.49 14.57
C VAL A 90 3.35 -5.68 15.52
N ARG A 91 3.15 -5.47 16.83
CA ARG A 91 3.26 -6.58 17.82
C ARG A 91 2.22 -7.69 17.60
N PHE A 92 1.00 -7.33 17.23
CA PHE A 92 -0.04 -8.31 16.91
C PHE A 92 0.37 -9.14 15.70
N CYS A 93 0.77 -8.50 14.60
CA CYS A 93 1.19 -9.17 13.39
C CYS A 93 2.39 -10.11 13.62
N SER A 94 3.39 -9.65 14.37
CA SER A 94 4.54 -10.49 14.70
C SER A 94 4.15 -11.71 15.53
N ARG A 95 3.33 -11.55 16.58
CA ARG A 95 2.92 -12.67 17.45
C ARG A 95 1.96 -13.64 16.80
N GLU A 96 1.04 -13.11 15.99
CA GLU A 96 -0.06 -13.89 15.43
C GLU A 96 0.34 -14.61 14.14
N PHE A 97 1.15 -13.96 13.30
CA PHE A 97 1.51 -14.45 11.98
C PHE A 97 2.99 -14.84 11.86
N GLY A 98 3.84 -14.51 12.83
CA GLY A 98 5.28 -14.80 12.80
C GLY A 98 6.11 -13.84 11.95
N ALA A 99 5.52 -12.72 11.48
CA ALA A 99 6.20 -11.71 10.68
C ALA A 99 7.24 -10.92 11.49
N GLN A 100 8.27 -10.40 10.82
CA GLN A 100 9.30 -9.57 11.42
C GLN A 100 8.74 -8.17 11.73
N PRO A 101 8.83 -7.68 12.97
CA PRO A 101 8.27 -6.40 13.36
C PRO A 101 9.17 -5.25 12.91
N LEU A 102 8.58 -4.20 12.33
CA LEU A 102 9.23 -2.92 12.06
C LEU A 102 8.30 -1.77 12.42
N LEU A 103 8.79 -0.84 13.23
CA LEU A 103 8.04 0.37 13.53
C LEU A 103 8.29 1.43 12.45
N SER A 104 7.22 1.92 11.83
CA SER A 104 7.26 3.02 10.87
C SER A 104 7.45 4.37 11.57
N SER A 105 7.68 5.41 10.79
CA SER A 105 7.83 6.80 11.25
C SER A 105 7.01 7.73 10.35
N ARG A 106 6.56 8.88 10.88
CA ARG A 106 6.00 9.97 10.06
C ARG A 106 7.05 10.57 9.10
N ASP A 107 8.31 10.62 9.50
CA ASP A 107 9.42 10.85 8.57
C ASP A 107 9.87 9.51 7.99
N PHE A 108 9.41 9.19 6.80
CA PHE A 108 9.73 7.93 6.12
C PHE A 108 11.22 7.73 5.89
N ARG A 109 12.03 8.80 5.82
CA ARG A 109 13.50 8.73 5.71
C ARG A 109 14.17 8.25 7.00
N ALA A 110 13.45 8.33 8.12
CA ALA A 110 13.94 7.82 9.41
C ALA A 110 13.73 6.32 9.58
N ILE A 111 12.92 5.68 8.72
CA ILE A 111 12.71 4.23 8.78
C ILE A 111 14.02 3.53 8.42
N ARG A 112 14.42 2.59 9.27
CA ARG A 112 15.60 1.74 9.03
C ARG A 112 15.14 0.38 8.60
N PHE A 113 14.98 0.20 7.29
CA PHE A 113 14.64 -1.09 6.70
C PHE A 113 15.76 -2.09 6.95
N PRO A 114 15.46 -3.25 7.61
CA PRO A 114 16.50 -4.18 8.05
C PRO A 114 17.14 -4.98 6.91
N VAL A 115 16.44 -5.12 5.80
CA VAL A 115 16.86 -5.86 4.59
C VAL A 115 16.32 -5.16 3.36
N PRO A 116 16.91 -5.36 2.17
CA PRO A 116 16.27 -4.96 0.92
C PRO A 116 15.14 -5.92 0.54
N TYR A 117 14.08 -5.41 -0.12
CA TYR A 117 12.85 -6.13 -0.41
C TYR A 117 12.72 -6.51 -1.87
N ASP A 118 12.31 -7.76 -2.13
CA ASP A 118 11.92 -8.25 -3.46
C ASP A 118 10.45 -7.88 -3.77
N LEU A 119 9.60 -7.76 -2.74
CA LEU A 119 8.19 -7.44 -2.85
C LEU A 119 7.78 -6.43 -1.78
N VAL A 120 7.10 -5.36 -2.21
CA VAL A 120 6.55 -4.33 -1.32
C VAL A 120 5.07 -4.16 -1.60
N TRP A 121 4.24 -4.27 -0.57
CA TRP A 121 2.83 -3.93 -0.59
C TRP A 121 2.55 -2.69 0.24
N VAL A 122 1.86 -1.70 -0.37
CA VAL A 122 1.42 -0.48 0.32
C VAL A 122 -0.07 -0.27 0.08
N GLY A 123 -0.90 -0.87 0.92
CA GLY A 123 -2.35 -0.76 0.83
C GLY A 123 -2.91 0.40 1.65
N SER A 124 -3.75 1.23 1.04
CA SER A 124 -4.52 2.28 1.72
C SER A 124 -3.68 3.30 2.52
N LEU A 125 -2.42 3.51 2.18
CA LEU A 125 -1.59 4.51 2.86
C LEU A 125 -1.50 5.82 2.06
N LEU A 126 -1.20 5.73 0.75
CA LEU A 126 -1.13 6.92 -0.11
C LEU A 126 -2.50 7.59 -0.28
N THR A 127 -3.58 6.89 0.02
CA THR A 127 -4.94 7.42 0.07
C THR A 127 -5.17 8.41 1.22
N HIS A 128 -4.25 8.45 2.21
CA HIS A 128 -4.38 9.26 3.42
C HIS A 128 -3.24 10.23 3.67
N LEU A 129 -2.08 10.04 3.04
CA LEU A 129 -0.94 10.94 3.20
C LEU A 129 -1.11 12.20 2.35
N GLU A 130 -0.61 13.34 2.84
CA GLU A 130 -0.48 14.52 1.97
C GLU A 130 0.41 14.20 0.74
N PRO A 131 0.21 14.86 -0.42
CA PRO A 131 0.92 14.51 -1.65
C PRO A 131 2.45 14.52 -1.54
N ALA A 132 3.02 15.48 -0.79
CA ALA A 132 4.47 15.53 -0.58
C ALA A 132 4.99 14.35 0.24
N SER A 133 4.19 13.85 1.19
CA SER A 133 4.53 12.68 2.00
C SER A 133 4.36 11.37 1.23
N CYS A 134 3.43 11.30 0.26
CA CYS A 134 3.35 10.18 -0.69
C CYS A 134 4.68 10.02 -1.46
N LEU A 135 5.22 11.11 -1.98
CA LEU A 135 6.48 11.07 -2.73
C LEU A 135 7.68 10.71 -1.84
N LYS A 136 7.74 11.24 -0.61
CA LYS A 136 8.80 10.86 0.36
C LYS A 136 8.75 9.38 0.71
N LEU A 137 7.54 8.81 0.83
CA LEU A 137 7.36 7.37 1.04
C LEU A 137 7.88 6.57 -0.16
N LEU A 138 7.51 6.95 -1.38
CA LEU A 138 7.97 6.27 -2.59
C LEU A 138 9.50 6.33 -2.74
N ASP A 139 10.15 7.48 -2.42
CA ASP A 139 11.62 7.59 -2.38
C ASP A 139 12.25 6.60 -1.37
N ALA A 140 11.67 6.51 -0.16
CA ALA A 140 12.18 5.62 0.88
C ALA A 140 12.03 4.14 0.49
N LEU A 141 10.91 3.79 -0.15
CA LEU A 141 10.66 2.42 -0.62
C LEU A 141 11.57 2.05 -1.80
N ASP A 142 11.78 2.97 -2.75
CA ASP A 142 12.74 2.74 -3.84
C ASP A 142 14.13 2.42 -3.29
N GLY A 143 14.60 3.20 -2.30
CA GLY A 143 15.89 2.93 -1.63
C GLY A 143 15.94 1.60 -0.87
N ALA A 144 14.78 1.04 -0.51
CA ALA A 144 14.67 -0.21 0.23
C ALA A 144 14.45 -1.45 -0.66
N MET A 145 14.27 -1.28 -1.97
CA MET A 145 14.03 -2.38 -2.89
C MET A 145 15.33 -2.87 -3.55
N VAL A 146 15.38 -4.17 -3.81
CA VAL A 146 16.40 -4.77 -4.71
C VAL A 146 16.13 -4.38 -6.17
N SER A 147 17.14 -4.51 -7.03
CA SER A 147 16.93 -4.52 -8.49
C SER A 147 15.96 -5.63 -8.87
N HIS A 148 15.05 -5.34 -9.80
CA HIS A 148 13.93 -6.20 -10.20
C HIS A 148 12.91 -6.49 -9.09
N GLY A 149 12.99 -5.78 -7.94
CA GLY A 149 11.96 -5.82 -6.91
C GLY A 149 10.65 -5.23 -7.42
N VAL A 150 9.54 -5.68 -6.85
CA VAL A 150 8.17 -5.27 -7.23
C VAL A 150 7.56 -4.45 -6.11
N LEU A 151 7.08 -3.24 -6.45
CA LEU A 151 6.31 -2.35 -5.58
C LEU A 151 4.87 -2.32 -6.04
N VAL A 152 3.94 -2.69 -5.15
CA VAL A 152 2.50 -2.55 -5.39
C VAL A 152 1.91 -1.61 -4.35
N PHE A 153 1.20 -0.58 -4.79
CA PHE A 153 0.54 0.37 -3.89
C PHE A 153 -0.83 0.79 -4.41
N THR A 154 -1.64 1.37 -3.53
CA THR A 154 -2.99 1.83 -3.87
C THR A 154 -3.16 3.32 -3.64
N THR A 155 -4.02 3.95 -4.46
CA THR A 155 -4.40 5.37 -4.35
C THR A 155 -5.92 5.54 -4.53
N HIS A 156 -6.48 6.65 -4.07
CA HIS A 156 -7.78 7.07 -4.59
C HIS A 156 -7.58 7.78 -5.93
N GLY A 157 -8.31 7.34 -6.94
CA GLY A 157 -8.41 8.01 -8.23
C GLY A 157 -9.46 9.12 -8.25
N VAL A 158 -9.59 9.79 -9.39
CA VAL A 158 -10.57 10.88 -9.60
C VAL A 158 -12.02 10.42 -9.40
N ASP A 159 -12.33 9.14 -9.62
CA ASP A 159 -13.66 8.57 -9.41
C ASP A 159 -14.09 8.53 -7.94
N CYS A 160 -13.14 8.68 -7.01
CA CYS A 160 -13.45 8.69 -5.58
C CYS A 160 -14.00 10.02 -5.09
N VAL A 161 -14.05 11.07 -5.95
CA VAL A 161 -14.64 12.37 -5.59
C VAL A 161 -16.10 12.20 -5.14
N ASP A 162 -16.87 11.34 -5.80
CA ASP A 162 -18.26 11.07 -5.45
C ASP A 162 -18.42 10.31 -4.11
N LEU A 163 -17.32 9.78 -3.57
CA LEU A 163 -17.31 9.07 -2.30
C LEU A 163 -16.91 9.95 -1.11
N LEU A 164 -16.56 11.24 -1.34
CA LEU A 164 -16.05 12.14 -0.29
C LEU A 164 -16.94 12.17 0.95
N ALA A 165 -18.25 12.28 0.79
CA ALA A 165 -19.20 12.29 1.90
C ALA A 165 -19.16 11.00 2.75
N SER A 166 -18.73 9.87 2.19
CA SER A 166 -18.62 8.60 2.91
C SER A 166 -17.41 8.53 3.84
N TYR A 167 -16.40 9.38 3.62
CA TYR A 167 -15.19 9.43 4.46
C TYR A 167 -15.36 10.28 5.72
N GLY A 168 -16.48 10.99 5.86
CA GLY A 168 -16.81 11.79 7.04
C GLY A 168 -17.52 13.10 6.68
N ARG A 169 -18.21 13.67 7.67
CA ARG A 169 -18.98 14.94 7.46
C ARG A 169 -18.10 16.11 7.02
N GLU A 170 -16.83 16.13 7.45
CA GLU A 170 -15.86 17.16 7.10
C GLU A 170 -15.44 17.14 5.63
N PHE A 171 -15.80 16.09 4.89
CA PHE A 171 -15.52 15.94 3.45
C PHE A 171 -16.75 16.19 2.58
N SER A 172 -17.95 16.30 3.17
CA SER A 172 -19.19 16.60 2.43
C SER A 172 -19.13 17.99 1.82
N GLY A 173 -19.50 18.09 0.54
CA GLY A 173 -19.55 19.37 -0.20
C GLY A 173 -18.20 19.85 -0.70
N LEU A 174 -17.16 19.01 -0.64
CA LEU A 174 -15.81 19.31 -1.15
C LEU A 174 -15.60 18.82 -2.59
N GLU A 175 -16.59 18.20 -3.22
CA GLU A 175 -16.47 17.56 -4.53
C GLU A 175 -15.92 18.54 -5.59
N ALA A 176 -16.51 19.75 -5.70
CA ALA A 176 -16.05 20.76 -6.64
C ALA A 176 -14.63 21.26 -6.36
N SER A 177 -14.26 21.41 -5.08
CA SER A 177 -12.90 21.80 -4.68
C SER A 177 -11.88 20.72 -5.03
N PHE A 178 -12.22 19.45 -4.81
CA PHE A 178 -11.35 18.33 -5.18
C PHE A 178 -11.21 18.21 -6.69
N GLN A 179 -12.29 18.34 -7.46
CA GLN A 179 -12.25 18.35 -8.93
C GLN A 179 -11.36 19.46 -9.47
N THR A 180 -11.47 20.68 -8.94
CA THR A 180 -10.61 21.81 -9.32
C THR A 180 -9.14 21.50 -9.00
N SER A 181 -8.84 21.06 -7.79
CA SER A 181 -7.45 20.74 -7.39
C SER A 181 -6.86 19.61 -8.23
N LEU A 182 -7.62 18.58 -8.55
CA LEU A 182 -7.19 17.49 -9.43
C LEU A 182 -6.90 18.00 -10.84
N ALA A 183 -7.74 18.87 -11.39
CA ALA A 183 -7.54 19.45 -12.72
C ALA A 183 -6.32 20.37 -12.80
N GLU A 184 -6.06 21.18 -11.77
CA GLU A 184 -4.99 22.17 -11.75
C GLU A 184 -3.64 21.57 -11.32
N HIS A 185 -3.64 20.62 -10.37
CA HIS A 185 -2.43 20.13 -9.71
C HIS A 185 -2.21 18.61 -9.87
N GLY A 186 -3.17 17.88 -10.44
CA GLY A 186 -3.13 16.42 -10.55
C GLY A 186 -3.32 15.70 -9.22
N THR A 187 -3.61 16.43 -8.14
CA THR A 187 -3.84 15.87 -6.80
C THR A 187 -4.74 16.76 -5.97
N ALA A 188 -5.50 16.16 -5.06
CA ALA A 188 -6.32 16.86 -4.08
C ALA A 188 -6.12 16.23 -2.70
N PHE A 189 -6.06 17.06 -1.66
CA PHE A 189 -5.88 16.62 -0.28
C PHE A 189 -6.70 17.47 0.68
N LYS A 190 -7.30 16.81 1.66
CA LYS A 190 -7.92 17.46 2.83
C LYS A 190 -7.60 16.63 4.07
N SER A 191 -6.99 17.28 5.07
CA SER A 191 -6.66 16.64 6.34
C SER A 191 -7.90 16.33 7.17
N TYR A 192 -7.83 15.26 7.95
CA TYR A 192 -8.78 14.99 9.03
C TYR A 192 -8.70 16.08 10.11
N ALA A 193 -9.80 16.31 10.82
CA ALA A 193 -9.79 17.23 11.95
C ALA A 193 -8.74 16.83 12.98
N GLY A 194 -7.83 17.78 13.29
CA GLY A 194 -6.73 17.54 14.24
C GLY A 194 -5.52 16.78 13.71
N ALA A 195 -5.46 16.46 12.42
CA ALA A 195 -4.30 15.80 11.78
C ALA A 195 -3.87 16.64 10.56
N ALA A 196 -2.72 17.32 10.64
CA ALA A 196 -2.30 18.23 9.57
C ALA A 196 -1.82 17.51 8.28
N ASP A 197 -1.20 16.34 8.44
CA ASP A 197 -0.49 15.57 7.41
C ASP A 197 -1.17 14.24 7.04
N PHE A 198 -2.37 13.99 7.58
CA PHE A 198 -3.14 12.77 7.38
C PHE A 198 -4.62 13.10 7.13
N GLY A 199 -5.18 12.57 6.04
CA GLY A 199 -6.53 12.95 5.60
C GLY A 199 -7.05 12.07 4.47
N ILE A 200 -7.70 12.66 3.49
CA ILE A 200 -8.08 12.02 2.24
C ILE A 200 -7.30 12.65 1.10
N THR A 201 -6.62 11.79 0.34
CA THR A 201 -5.82 12.17 -0.84
C THR A 201 -6.36 11.48 -2.06
N MET A 202 -6.48 12.23 -3.16
CA MET A 202 -6.85 11.71 -4.47
C MET A 202 -5.81 12.15 -5.49
N HIS A 203 -5.58 11.31 -6.49
CA HIS A 203 -4.62 11.56 -7.56
C HIS A 203 -5.27 11.40 -8.93
N ASP A 204 -4.94 12.30 -9.84
CA ASP A 204 -5.09 12.02 -11.26
C ASP A 204 -4.02 11.00 -11.66
N ALA A 205 -4.46 9.90 -12.27
CA ALA A 205 -3.58 8.76 -12.55
C ALA A 205 -2.44 9.14 -13.51
N GLU A 206 -2.70 9.95 -14.53
CA GLU A 206 -1.68 10.34 -15.49
C GLU A 206 -0.68 11.34 -14.90
N ALA A 207 -1.15 12.27 -14.06
CA ALA A 207 -0.29 13.20 -13.34
C ALA A 207 0.64 12.46 -12.36
N LEU A 208 0.09 11.51 -11.59
CA LEU A 208 0.90 10.70 -10.67
C LEU A 208 1.93 9.85 -11.42
N ARG A 209 1.54 9.20 -12.52
CA ARG A 209 2.44 8.42 -13.36
C ARG A 209 3.62 9.26 -13.88
N ARG A 210 3.34 10.48 -14.39
CA ARG A 210 4.38 11.41 -14.85
C ARG A 210 5.30 11.83 -13.71
N THR A 211 4.74 12.15 -12.54
CA THR A 211 5.52 12.55 -11.36
C THR A 211 6.46 11.44 -10.92
N ILE A 212 5.98 10.19 -10.86
CA ILE A 212 6.82 9.02 -10.51
C ILE A 212 7.92 8.82 -11.56
N ALA A 213 7.59 8.86 -12.86
CA ALA A 213 8.55 8.66 -13.94
C ALA A 213 9.70 9.70 -13.93
N VAL A 214 9.40 10.94 -13.54
CA VAL A 214 10.43 12.00 -13.43
C VAL A 214 11.26 11.84 -12.15
N ARG A 215 10.61 11.50 -11.02
CA ARG A 215 11.27 11.47 -9.71
C ARG A 215 12.04 10.19 -9.45
N LEU A 216 11.52 9.06 -9.92
CA LEU A 216 12.02 7.70 -9.72
C LEU A 216 12.12 6.98 -11.07
N PRO A 217 13.00 7.45 -11.97
CA PRO A 217 13.09 6.95 -13.36
C PRO A 217 13.45 5.46 -13.43
N GLN A 218 14.02 4.89 -12.36
CA GLN A 218 14.30 3.47 -12.24
C GLN A 218 13.05 2.62 -11.93
N LEU A 219 11.92 3.24 -11.57
CA LEU A 219 10.66 2.53 -11.37
C LEU A 219 9.86 2.50 -12.69
N ARG A 220 9.76 1.33 -13.30
CA ARG A 220 8.96 1.10 -14.50
C ARG A 220 7.58 0.57 -14.12
N LEU A 221 6.52 1.27 -14.57
CA LEU A 221 5.14 0.80 -14.42
C LEU A 221 4.94 -0.51 -15.20
N ILE A 222 4.49 -1.56 -14.53
CA ILE A 222 4.19 -2.86 -15.12
C ILE A 222 2.70 -3.17 -15.15
N ARG A 223 1.93 -2.61 -14.20
CA ARG A 223 0.46 -2.81 -14.14
C ARG A 223 -0.23 -1.58 -13.53
N PHE A 224 -1.40 -1.27 -14.04
CA PHE A 224 -2.34 -0.32 -13.45
C PHE A 224 -3.76 -0.89 -13.54
N ALA A 225 -4.49 -0.87 -12.44
CA ALA A 225 -5.89 -1.27 -12.39
C ALA A 225 -6.71 -0.18 -11.70
N ARG A 226 -7.55 0.52 -12.48
CA ARG A 226 -8.46 1.53 -11.96
C ARG A 226 -9.51 0.86 -11.09
N ARG A 227 -9.72 1.38 -9.87
CA ARG A 227 -10.63 0.84 -8.86
C ARG A 227 -10.43 -0.66 -8.61
N GLY A 228 -9.19 -1.11 -8.75
CA GLY A 228 -8.82 -2.52 -8.73
C GLY A 228 -8.80 -3.14 -7.33
N TRP A 229 -8.83 -2.34 -6.25
CA TRP A 229 -8.84 -2.87 -4.89
C TRP A 229 -9.94 -2.24 -4.05
N ASP A 230 -10.66 -3.09 -3.32
CA ASP A 230 -11.81 -2.70 -2.47
C ASP A 230 -12.88 -1.90 -3.25
N GLY A 231 -12.98 -2.15 -4.56
CA GLY A 231 -13.95 -1.54 -5.46
C GLY A 231 -13.79 -0.03 -5.70
N HIS A 232 -12.82 0.64 -5.07
CA HIS A 232 -12.66 2.09 -5.17
C HIS A 232 -11.20 2.58 -5.25
N GLN A 233 -10.20 1.80 -4.86
CA GLN A 233 -8.81 2.23 -4.94
C GLN A 233 -8.14 1.75 -6.23
N ASP A 234 -7.39 2.63 -6.87
CA ASP A 234 -6.55 2.29 -8.00
C ASP A 234 -5.33 1.51 -7.51
N VAL A 235 -4.94 0.47 -8.25
CA VAL A 235 -3.78 -0.36 -7.94
C VAL A 235 -2.67 -0.09 -8.94
N TRP A 236 -1.48 0.14 -8.44
CA TRP A 236 -0.27 0.41 -9.19
C TRP A 236 0.76 -0.67 -8.89
N ALA A 237 1.41 -1.19 -9.92
CA ALA A 237 2.56 -2.06 -9.76
C ALA A 237 3.73 -1.55 -10.60
N TYR A 238 4.87 -1.42 -9.95
CA TYR A 238 6.13 -0.99 -10.54
C TYR A 238 7.20 -2.06 -10.30
N THR A 239 8.14 -2.20 -11.23
CA THR A 239 9.38 -2.93 -11.01
C THR A 239 10.55 -1.97 -11.03
N LYS A 240 11.55 -2.23 -10.17
CA LYS A 240 12.78 -1.45 -10.12
C LYS A 240 13.76 -1.98 -11.16
N GLU A 241 14.12 -1.17 -12.14
CA GLU A 241 15.14 -1.49 -13.13
C GLU A 241 16.56 -1.33 -12.53
N GLU A 242 17.52 -2.04 -13.08
CA GLU A 242 18.92 -1.79 -12.72
C GLU A 242 19.32 -0.39 -13.16
N VAL A 243 19.87 0.38 -12.23
CA VAL A 243 20.56 1.61 -12.60
C VAL A 243 21.90 1.19 -13.19
N ALA A 244 22.08 1.38 -14.50
CA ALA A 244 23.38 1.17 -15.12
C ALA A 244 24.40 2.07 -14.40
N GLU A 245 25.43 1.48 -13.79
CA GLU A 245 26.56 2.27 -13.28
C GLU A 245 27.12 3.11 -14.44
N PRO A 246 27.34 4.42 -14.24
CA PRO A 246 28.00 5.22 -15.27
C PRO A 246 29.35 4.54 -15.56
N ALA A 247 29.59 4.24 -16.85
CA ALA A 247 30.84 3.67 -17.28
C ALA A 247 31.99 4.54 -16.74
N VAL A 248 32.78 4.00 -15.82
CA VAL A 248 33.98 4.66 -15.33
C VAL A 248 34.91 4.70 -16.52
N SER A 249 35.02 5.88 -17.17
CA SER A 249 36.04 6.14 -18.19
C SER A 249 37.39 6.08 -17.49
N LEU A 250 38.16 5.01 -17.78
CA LEU A 250 39.55 4.87 -17.41
C LEU A 250 40.44 5.86 -18.20
#